data_a9486bda5da11a82e1644603415efc01
#
_entry.id   a9486bda5da11a82e1644603415efc01
#
_cell.length_a   1.000
_cell.length_b   1.000
_cell.length_c   1.000
_cell.angle_alpha   90.00
_cell.angle_beta   90.00
_cell.angle_gamma   90.00
#
_symmetry.space_group_name_H-M   'P 1'
#
loop_
_entity.id
_entity.type
_entity.pdbx_description
1 polymer ?
#
loop_
_entity_poly.entity_id
_entity_poly.type
_entity_poly.pdbx_seq_one_letter_code
_entity_poly.pdbx_strand_id
1 'polypeptide(L)'
;MMMRLSVLFLLIWCFSPYTKAQFSANWSPRADLNAGLPASIRVFEDKAIPAYYVQIDLADTSSYVIKSLISSVGTETVSSFAAANKGYATINGGFFGGTSSFSLVAQNGKVLVPNIKQLTRSGTPYFPTRAAFGIMTDKKPDIAWTYEVNGTVYGYSAPSPNKQGVPQAQPTEIFPEGGSVWKVFEGIGGGPVLVEKSAQKVTWEEEVFFGSGVESNIQDPRSAIGYTTDNKLILMVVDGRGSGRGATLPEMAKLMLDLGAVEAMNLDGGGSSTLAIGTTVINKPSDGSERKVPTVLSIMPKPKPPAPSADTFIDTGDTCCYKERGANGWFESANTPFHGTTKARLNETGTGGDKATFYLKTIPQEGDYDLFAWWIPSFNRAKDTPFTIYQKGIATTVKVDQSVPTTAGLWNKLGTFKLASTDSVVVTDNAKGDGAPIYVVTDALKLTLKNTVPINQEPVPTTISTLSVFPNPARGRFWAEVVTSKPEWVTFEIFDVLGRRLLSERKNINGTERQAFGLSDKANGLYYLRTTIGERALTRSIILNQ
;
A
#
# COMPACT_ATOMS: atom_id res chain seq x y z
N MET A 1 -40.00 47.66 82.76
CA MET A 1 -39.99 47.81 81.33
C MET A 1 -38.75 47.08 80.80
N MET A 2 -38.87 45.75 80.49
CA MET A 2 -37.76 44.86 80.13
C MET A 2 -37.72 44.76 78.60
N MET A 3 -36.61 45.23 78.03
CA MET A 3 -36.35 45.18 76.60
C MET A 3 -35.67 43.82 76.29
N ARG A 4 -36.38 42.96 75.49
CA ARG A 4 -35.81 41.69 75.01
C ARG A 4 -35.00 41.96 73.74
N LEU A 5 -33.68 41.66 73.82
CA LEU A 5 -32.77 41.70 72.68
C LEU A 5 -32.84 40.35 71.94
N SER A 6 -33.40 40.32 70.72
CA SER A 6 -33.39 39.14 69.84
C SER A 6 -32.12 39.12 69.03
N VAL A 7 -31.25 38.15 69.30
CA VAL A 7 -30.04 37.91 68.48
C VAL A 7 -30.42 37.01 67.31
N LEU A 8 -30.33 37.57 66.09
CA LEU A 8 -30.54 36.86 64.83
C LEU A 8 -29.22 36.18 64.42
N PHE A 9 -29.19 34.82 64.51
CA PHE A 9 -28.06 34.05 63.98
C PHE A 9 -28.23 33.93 62.46
N LEU A 10 -27.39 34.61 61.67
CA LEU A 10 -27.28 34.44 60.22
C LEU A 10 -26.37 33.20 59.95
N LEU A 11 -26.95 32.07 59.60
CA LEU A 11 -26.23 30.92 59.07
C LEU A 11 -25.77 31.21 57.64
N ILE A 12 -24.52 31.59 57.46
CA ILE A 12 -23.86 31.73 56.16
C ILE A 12 -23.54 30.30 55.67
N TRP A 13 -24.35 29.75 54.78
CA TRP A 13 -24.03 28.57 54.01
C TRP A 13 -22.94 28.90 52.98
N CYS A 14 -21.68 28.53 53.29
CA CYS A 14 -20.62 28.53 52.30
C CYS A 14 -20.91 27.40 51.28
N PHE A 15 -21.56 27.74 50.21
CA PHE A 15 -21.51 26.88 48.99
C PHE A 15 -20.09 26.95 48.45
N SER A 16 -19.27 25.96 48.80
CA SER A 16 -18.04 25.72 48.09
C SER A 16 -18.44 25.17 46.69
N PRO A 17 -18.13 25.84 45.59
CA PRO A 17 -18.39 25.27 44.28
C PRO A 17 -17.49 24.05 44.18
N TYR A 18 -18.07 22.84 44.23
CA TYR A 18 -17.39 21.64 43.76
C TYR A 18 -17.09 21.85 42.27
N THR A 19 -15.96 22.41 41.96
CA THR A 19 -15.41 22.32 40.62
C THR A 19 -15.06 20.87 40.40
N LYS A 20 -15.90 20.14 39.64
CA LYS A 20 -15.49 18.82 39.10
C LYS A 20 -14.13 19.04 38.44
N ALA A 21 -13.11 18.33 38.92
CA ALA A 21 -11.81 18.36 38.27
C ALA A 21 -12.03 18.09 36.77
N GLN A 22 -11.62 19.04 35.94
CA GLN A 22 -11.80 18.96 34.51
C GLN A 22 -10.97 17.78 34.02
N PHE A 23 -11.59 16.83 33.30
CA PHE A 23 -10.90 15.71 32.69
C PHE A 23 -9.90 16.24 31.66
N SER A 24 -8.61 16.10 31.93
CA SER A 24 -7.52 16.57 31.06
C SER A 24 -6.33 15.64 31.19
N ALA A 25 -5.60 15.44 30.12
CA ALA A 25 -4.38 14.65 30.10
C ALA A 25 -3.14 15.55 30.20
N ASN A 26 -2.09 15.01 30.81
CA ASN A 26 -0.78 15.61 30.89
C ASN A 26 0.22 14.77 30.08
N TRP A 27 0.31 15.06 28.78
CA TRP A 27 1.05 14.27 27.82
C TRP A 27 2.56 14.40 27.97
N SER A 28 3.24 13.26 28.02
CA SER A 28 4.69 13.14 28.06
C SER A 28 5.19 12.31 26.87
N PRO A 29 6.26 12.75 26.17
CA PRO A 29 6.78 11.99 25.03
C PRO A 29 7.44 10.67 25.51
N ARG A 30 7.23 9.59 24.77
CA ARG A 30 7.88 8.29 24.98
C ARG A 30 9.22 8.27 24.23
N ALA A 31 10.27 8.78 24.88
CA ALA A 31 11.60 8.90 24.28
C ALA A 31 12.16 7.53 23.82
N ASP A 32 11.86 6.45 24.57
CA ASP A 32 12.25 5.07 24.28
C ASP A 32 11.65 4.57 22.96
N LEU A 33 10.37 4.86 22.69
CA LEU A 33 9.69 4.46 21.46
C LEU A 33 10.03 5.39 20.28
N ASN A 34 10.19 6.68 20.57
CA ASN A 34 10.45 7.70 19.55
C ASN A 34 11.84 7.56 18.90
N ALA A 35 12.80 6.95 19.57
CA ALA A 35 14.17 6.78 19.05
C ALA A 35 14.24 5.91 17.78
N GLY A 36 13.30 4.98 17.58
CA GLY A 36 13.24 4.10 16.42
C GLY A 36 12.30 4.56 15.30
N LEU A 37 11.63 5.71 15.46
CA LEU A 37 10.62 6.20 14.52
C LEU A 37 11.15 7.34 13.65
N PRO A 38 10.60 7.52 12.43
CA PRO A 38 10.81 8.75 11.65
C PRO A 38 10.48 10.01 12.46
N ALA A 39 11.15 11.11 12.16
CA ALA A 39 10.94 12.39 12.85
C ALA A 39 9.48 12.89 12.78
N SER A 40 8.75 12.47 11.78
CA SER A 40 7.34 12.78 11.53
C SER A 40 6.35 11.98 12.38
N ILE A 41 6.81 11.00 13.15
CA ILE A 41 5.97 10.14 14.00
C ILE A 41 6.43 10.26 15.45
N ARG A 42 5.52 10.63 16.36
CA ARG A 42 5.81 10.83 17.79
C ARG A 42 4.76 10.16 18.65
N VAL A 43 5.22 9.46 19.69
CA VAL A 43 4.41 8.73 20.67
C VAL A 43 4.42 9.48 21.98
N PHE A 44 3.25 9.59 22.60
CA PHE A 44 3.03 10.24 23.88
C PHE A 44 2.21 9.36 24.80
N GLU A 45 2.37 9.54 26.11
CA GLU A 45 1.56 8.87 27.13
C GLU A 45 1.11 9.86 28.21
N ASP A 46 -0.02 9.57 28.84
CA ASP A 46 -0.40 10.09 30.14
C ASP A 46 -0.54 8.94 31.12
N LYS A 47 0.20 9.01 32.26
CA LYS A 47 0.20 7.94 33.28
C LYS A 47 -0.93 8.07 34.30
N ALA A 48 -1.47 9.27 34.48
CA ALA A 48 -2.57 9.49 35.43
C ALA A 48 -3.90 9.00 34.86
N ILE A 49 -4.08 9.20 33.55
CA ILE A 49 -5.11 8.57 32.75
C ILE A 49 -4.35 7.65 31.82
N PRO A 50 -4.29 6.30 32.05
CA PRO A 50 -3.55 5.41 31.15
C PRO A 50 -4.05 5.59 29.71
N ALA A 51 -3.44 6.53 29.01
CA ALA A 51 -3.80 6.97 27.68
C ALA A 51 -2.53 7.15 26.85
N TYR A 52 -2.63 6.85 25.58
CA TYR A 52 -1.52 6.86 24.63
C TYR A 52 -1.99 7.47 23.33
N TYR A 53 -1.17 8.30 22.71
CA TYR A 53 -1.42 8.71 21.34
C TYR A 53 -0.17 8.76 20.49
N VAL A 54 -0.37 8.58 19.19
CA VAL A 54 0.65 8.78 18.15
C VAL A 54 0.24 9.98 17.33
N GLN A 55 1.15 10.92 17.17
CA GLN A 55 1.03 12.04 16.27
C GLN A 55 1.85 11.78 15.03
N ILE A 56 1.24 11.91 13.85
CA ILE A 56 1.87 11.67 12.55
C ILE A 56 1.77 12.96 11.72
N ASP A 57 2.89 13.46 11.23
CA ASP A 57 2.93 14.63 10.35
C ASP A 57 2.61 14.25 8.91
N LEU A 58 1.39 14.55 8.45
CA LEU A 58 0.92 14.22 7.10
C LEU A 58 1.66 14.96 5.97
N ALA A 59 2.48 15.97 6.30
CA ALA A 59 3.34 16.64 5.33
C ALA A 59 4.54 15.76 4.91
N ASP A 60 4.93 14.76 5.73
CA ASP A 60 5.97 13.80 5.36
C ASP A 60 5.42 12.73 4.42
N THR A 61 5.62 12.95 3.14
CA THR A 61 5.24 11.98 2.09
C THR A 61 6.36 11.00 1.76
N SER A 62 7.50 11.06 2.45
CA SER A 62 8.73 10.29 2.12
C SER A 62 8.96 9.09 3.01
N SER A 63 8.65 9.18 4.31
CA SER A 63 9.05 8.17 5.30
C SER A 63 8.05 7.04 5.46
N TYR A 64 6.76 7.30 5.25
CA TYR A 64 5.71 6.33 5.52
C TYR A 64 4.54 6.39 4.52
N VAL A 65 3.68 5.37 4.58
CA VAL A 65 2.35 5.31 3.96
C VAL A 65 1.32 4.94 5.03
N ILE A 66 0.10 5.43 4.87
CA ILE A 66 -1.05 5.05 5.70
C ILE A 66 -1.81 3.96 4.97
N LYS A 67 -2.14 2.88 5.66
CA LYS A 67 -2.88 1.75 5.10
C LYS A 67 -3.98 1.28 6.04
N SER A 68 -5.18 1.14 5.50
CA SER A 68 -6.24 0.37 6.14
C SER A 68 -6.03 -1.10 5.76
N LEU A 69 -5.93 -2.00 6.72
CA LEU A 69 -5.65 -3.41 6.48
C LEU A 69 -6.83 -4.27 6.93
N ILE A 70 -7.08 -5.34 6.17
CA ILE A 70 -8.08 -6.37 6.48
C ILE A 70 -7.37 -7.72 6.58
N SER A 71 -7.71 -8.53 7.57
CA SER A 71 -7.14 -9.86 7.76
C SER A 71 -7.53 -10.81 6.64
N SER A 72 -6.56 -11.50 6.07
CA SER A 72 -6.81 -12.56 5.08
C SER A 72 -7.26 -13.89 5.71
N VAL A 73 -7.15 -14.03 7.04
CA VAL A 73 -7.51 -15.23 7.81
C VAL A 73 -8.71 -14.98 8.74
N GLY A 74 -9.42 -13.86 8.53
CA GLY A 74 -10.60 -13.45 9.29
C GLY A 74 -10.29 -12.47 10.39
N THR A 75 -9.49 -12.80 11.40
CA THR A 75 -9.07 -11.90 12.49
C THR A 75 -7.64 -12.18 12.93
N GLU A 76 -6.90 -11.13 13.29
CA GLU A 76 -5.53 -11.18 13.80
C GLU A 76 -5.35 -10.15 14.90
N THR A 77 -4.32 -10.30 15.75
CA THR A 77 -3.96 -9.27 16.71
C THR A 77 -3.38 -8.04 16.00
N VAL A 78 -3.52 -6.87 16.62
CA VAL A 78 -2.94 -5.61 16.08
C VAL A 78 -1.43 -5.73 15.94
N SER A 79 -0.75 -6.37 16.91
CA SER A 79 0.69 -6.64 16.85
C SER A 79 1.07 -7.59 15.70
N SER A 80 0.22 -8.58 15.37
CA SER A 80 0.44 -9.45 14.19
C SER A 80 0.35 -8.68 12.88
N PHE A 81 -0.66 -7.80 12.73
CA PHE A 81 -0.74 -6.90 11.57
C PHE A 81 0.49 -6.00 11.47
N ALA A 82 0.93 -5.43 12.60
CA ALA A 82 2.12 -4.57 12.64
C ALA A 82 3.38 -5.35 12.24
N ALA A 83 3.57 -6.58 12.75
CA ALA A 83 4.69 -7.45 12.41
C ALA A 83 4.73 -7.80 10.92
N ALA A 84 3.59 -8.26 10.38
CA ALA A 84 3.49 -8.68 8.98
C ALA A 84 3.78 -7.53 7.99
N ASN A 85 3.46 -6.31 8.38
CA ASN A 85 3.53 -5.12 7.52
C ASN A 85 4.65 -4.13 7.93
N LYS A 86 5.47 -4.47 8.94
CA LYS A 86 6.51 -3.60 9.49
C LYS A 86 5.98 -2.23 9.94
N GLY A 87 4.76 -2.22 10.51
CA GLY A 87 4.08 -0.98 10.91
C GLY A 87 4.89 -0.18 11.93
N TYR A 88 5.06 1.11 11.73
CA TYR A 88 5.60 2.04 12.73
C TYR A 88 4.60 2.23 13.87
N ALA A 89 3.33 2.43 13.54
CA ALA A 89 2.22 2.51 14.47
C ALA A 89 0.99 1.82 13.86
N THR A 90 0.29 1.00 14.64
CA THR A 90 -0.90 0.29 14.19
C THR A 90 -1.96 0.33 15.28
N ILE A 91 -3.18 0.74 14.93
CA ILE A 91 -4.34 0.81 15.83
C ILE A 91 -5.46 -0.10 15.33
N ASN A 92 -6.26 -0.68 16.22
CA ASN A 92 -7.44 -1.45 15.86
C ASN A 92 -8.40 -0.64 14.98
N GLY A 93 -9.13 -1.32 14.12
CA GLY A 93 -10.13 -0.71 13.24
C GLY A 93 -11.49 -0.49 13.90
N GLY A 94 -12.53 -0.45 13.05
CA GLY A 94 -13.91 -0.26 13.48
C GLY A 94 -14.61 -1.53 13.95
N PHE A 95 -15.92 -1.44 14.13
CA PHE A 95 -16.78 -2.48 14.67
C PHE A 95 -16.88 -3.70 13.77
N PHE A 96 -17.04 -4.88 14.38
CA PHE A 96 -17.09 -6.15 13.66
C PHE A 96 -17.97 -7.19 14.38
N GLY A 97 -18.29 -8.27 13.67
CA GLY A 97 -18.95 -9.44 14.23
C GLY A 97 -18.35 -10.72 13.67
N GLY A 98 -17.91 -11.62 14.55
CA GLY A 98 -17.15 -12.78 14.13
C GLY A 98 -15.87 -12.36 13.37
N THR A 99 -15.78 -12.72 12.11
CA THR A 99 -14.63 -12.35 11.22
C THR A 99 -14.95 -11.21 10.25
N SER A 100 -16.18 -10.67 10.29
CA SER A 100 -16.65 -9.68 9.31
C SER A 100 -16.64 -8.27 9.87
N SER A 101 -16.04 -7.32 9.16
CA SER A 101 -16.15 -5.90 9.51
C SER A 101 -17.54 -5.37 9.21
N PHE A 102 -18.12 -4.61 10.16
CA PHE A 102 -19.33 -3.80 9.98
C PHE A 102 -19.00 -2.35 9.64
N SER A 103 -17.72 -2.05 9.60
CA SER A 103 -17.18 -0.71 9.36
C SER A 103 -16.45 -0.67 8.03
N LEU A 104 -16.47 0.50 7.40
CA LEU A 104 -15.84 0.72 6.08
C LEU A 104 -14.36 0.35 6.09
N VAL A 105 -13.94 -0.29 5.01
CA VAL A 105 -12.52 -0.49 4.66
C VAL A 105 -12.32 -0.09 3.21
N ALA A 106 -11.42 0.86 2.97
CA ALA A 106 -11.01 1.25 1.62
C ALA A 106 -9.50 1.16 1.47
N GLN A 107 -9.04 0.62 0.35
CA GLN A 107 -7.62 0.46 0.02
C GLN A 107 -7.37 0.86 -1.43
N ASN A 108 -6.34 1.68 -1.66
CA ASN A 108 -5.91 2.07 -3.00
C ASN A 108 -7.06 2.60 -3.89
N GLY A 109 -7.96 3.39 -3.31
CA GLY A 109 -9.10 3.96 -4.01
C GLY A 109 -10.29 3.02 -4.24
N LYS A 110 -10.24 1.80 -3.69
CA LYS A 110 -11.33 0.82 -3.77
C LYS A 110 -11.93 0.57 -2.39
N VAL A 111 -13.24 0.73 -2.27
CA VAL A 111 -13.98 0.30 -1.08
C VAL A 111 -14.14 -1.22 -1.11
N LEU A 112 -13.56 -1.90 -0.12
CA LEU A 112 -13.62 -3.36 0.04
C LEU A 112 -14.83 -3.77 0.88
N VAL A 113 -15.14 -2.97 1.91
CA VAL A 113 -16.27 -3.17 2.81
C VAL A 113 -16.91 -1.79 3.03
N PRO A 114 -18.19 -1.59 2.77
CA PRO A 114 -18.89 -0.36 3.19
C PRO A 114 -19.23 -0.40 4.68
N ASN A 115 -19.61 0.74 5.26
CA ASN A 115 -20.23 0.76 6.58
C ASN A 115 -21.58 0.00 6.56
N ILE A 116 -21.96 -0.57 7.70
CA ILE A 116 -23.25 -1.28 7.85
C ILE A 116 -24.41 -0.40 7.40
N LYS A 117 -25.25 -0.92 6.48
CA LYS A 117 -26.32 -0.14 5.85
C LYS A 117 -27.63 -0.16 6.62
N GLN A 118 -27.86 -1.22 7.35
CA GLN A 118 -29.07 -1.42 8.15
C GLN A 118 -28.75 -2.16 9.43
N LEU A 119 -29.42 -1.80 10.49
CA LEU A 119 -29.41 -2.53 11.76
C LEU A 119 -30.77 -2.43 12.45
N THR A 120 -31.05 -3.38 13.33
CA THR A 120 -32.33 -3.43 14.07
C THR A 120 -32.09 -3.11 15.54
N ARG A 121 -32.91 -2.24 16.11
CA ARG A 121 -32.96 -1.92 17.54
C ARG A 121 -34.37 -2.11 18.07
N SER A 122 -34.54 -2.97 19.06
CA SER A 122 -35.86 -3.29 19.66
C SER A 122 -36.91 -3.59 18.59
N GLY A 123 -36.56 -4.37 17.55
CA GLY A 123 -37.46 -4.74 16.45
C GLY A 123 -37.61 -3.69 15.35
N THR A 124 -37.10 -2.48 15.52
CA THR A 124 -37.20 -1.38 14.56
C THR A 124 -35.97 -1.33 13.66
N PRO A 125 -36.11 -1.30 12.32
CA PRO A 125 -34.99 -1.12 11.40
C PRO A 125 -34.55 0.35 11.35
N TYR A 126 -33.21 0.55 11.32
CA TYR A 126 -32.55 1.85 11.18
C TYR A 126 -31.55 1.80 10.04
N PHE A 127 -31.36 2.92 9.36
CA PHE A 127 -30.42 3.10 8.27
C PHE A 127 -29.42 4.23 8.63
N PRO A 128 -28.40 3.95 9.47
CA PRO A 128 -27.47 4.98 9.89
C PRO A 128 -26.47 5.31 8.79
N THR A 129 -26.13 6.59 8.65
CA THR A 129 -24.83 6.97 8.12
C THR A 129 -23.80 6.81 9.24
N ARG A 130 -22.67 6.16 8.99
CA ARG A 130 -21.64 5.90 9.99
C ARG A 130 -20.38 6.67 9.66
N ALA A 131 -19.69 7.14 10.70
CA ALA A 131 -18.42 7.82 10.54
C ALA A 131 -17.37 6.91 9.88
N ALA A 132 -16.57 7.50 9.00
CA ALA A 132 -15.37 6.91 8.44
C ALA A 132 -14.27 7.97 8.31
N PHE A 133 -13.06 7.60 8.65
CA PHE A 133 -11.84 8.35 8.35
C PHE A 133 -11.30 7.91 7.00
N GLY A 134 -10.81 8.85 6.21
CA GLY A 134 -10.14 8.57 4.94
C GLY A 134 -8.97 9.50 4.66
N ILE A 135 -7.98 8.97 3.96
CA ILE A 135 -7.05 9.77 3.16
C ILE A 135 -7.66 9.80 1.76
N MET A 136 -8.01 10.97 1.31
CA MET A 136 -8.71 11.18 0.05
C MET A 136 -7.76 11.06 -1.15
N THR A 137 -8.29 11.00 -2.35
CA THR A 137 -7.47 10.92 -3.59
C THR A 137 -6.58 12.15 -3.80
N ASP A 138 -6.94 13.31 -3.23
CA ASP A 138 -6.12 14.52 -3.18
C ASP A 138 -5.10 14.53 -2.03
N LYS A 139 -4.98 13.41 -1.29
CA LYS A 139 -4.08 13.15 -0.15
C LYS A 139 -4.42 13.92 1.13
N LYS A 140 -5.57 14.55 1.22
CA LYS A 140 -6.04 15.20 2.45
C LYS A 140 -6.76 14.19 3.34
N PRO A 141 -6.68 14.34 4.68
CA PRO A 141 -7.53 13.60 5.59
C PRO A 141 -8.96 14.15 5.55
N ASP A 142 -9.94 13.29 5.81
CA ASP A 142 -11.34 13.63 5.92
C ASP A 142 -12.05 12.66 6.87
N ILE A 143 -13.03 13.15 7.63
CA ILE A 143 -13.96 12.33 8.41
C ILE A 143 -15.36 12.70 7.98
N ALA A 144 -16.09 11.75 7.43
CA ALA A 144 -17.45 11.95 6.94
C ALA A 144 -18.42 10.88 7.50
N TRP A 145 -19.69 11.21 7.59
CA TRP A 145 -20.75 10.21 7.75
C TRP A 145 -20.99 9.57 6.38
N THR A 146 -20.75 8.27 6.26
CA THR A 146 -20.78 7.59 4.97
C THR A 146 -21.92 6.58 4.87
N TYR A 147 -22.43 6.40 3.65
CA TYR A 147 -23.40 5.36 3.30
C TYR A 147 -23.18 4.92 1.84
N GLU A 148 -23.36 3.63 1.57
CA GLU A 148 -23.27 3.11 0.20
C GLU A 148 -24.65 3.12 -0.47
N VAL A 149 -24.76 3.84 -1.58
CA VAL A 149 -25.90 3.88 -2.47
C VAL A 149 -25.51 3.28 -3.82
N ASN A 150 -26.18 2.20 -4.24
CA ASN A 150 -25.94 1.55 -5.54
C ASN A 150 -24.44 1.23 -5.84
N GLY A 151 -23.69 0.75 -4.84
CA GLY A 151 -22.27 0.42 -4.98
C GLY A 151 -21.32 1.62 -4.91
N THR A 152 -21.84 2.83 -4.74
CA THR A 152 -21.04 4.05 -4.57
C THR A 152 -21.14 4.55 -3.14
N VAL A 153 -20.01 4.85 -2.50
CA VAL A 153 -19.99 5.43 -1.15
C VAL A 153 -20.13 6.95 -1.24
N TYR A 154 -21.12 7.47 -0.55
CA TYR A 154 -21.36 8.91 -0.37
C TYR A 154 -20.93 9.34 1.02
N GLY A 155 -20.28 10.50 1.12
CA GLY A 155 -20.05 11.23 2.35
C GLY A 155 -21.09 12.34 2.50
N TYR A 156 -21.56 12.59 3.72
CA TYR A 156 -22.57 13.58 4.03
C TYR A 156 -22.02 14.60 5.00
N SER A 157 -22.49 15.85 4.89
CA SER A 157 -22.12 16.95 5.77
C SER A 157 -22.79 16.91 7.16
N ALA A 158 -23.81 16.03 7.30
CA ALA A 158 -24.50 15.76 8.56
C ALA A 158 -24.92 14.27 8.60
N PRO A 159 -25.03 13.67 9.79
CA PRO A 159 -25.53 12.31 9.90
C PRO A 159 -27.02 12.22 9.55
N SER A 160 -27.48 11.04 9.15
CA SER A 160 -28.92 10.76 9.12
C SER A 160 -29.51 11.02 10.52
N PRO A 161 -30.56 11.88 10.65
CA PRO A 161 -30.99 12.37 11.96
C PRO A 161 -31.87 11.33 12.72
N ASN A 162 -31.33 10.08 12.82
CA ASN A 162 -31.95 9.03 13.61
C ASN A 162 -31.97 9.41 15.10
N LYS A 163 -33.03 8.97 15.78
CA LYS A 163 -33.14 9.02 17.25
C LYS A 163 -33.68 7.69 17.76
N GLN A 164 -33.43 7.37 19.01
CA GLN A 164 -34.03 6.19 19.63
C GLN A 164 -35.54 6.23 19.53
N GLY A 165 -36.16 5.21 18.93
CA GLY A 165 -37.58 5.16 18.64
C GLY A 165 -38.05 5.95 17.41
N VAL A 166 -37.15 6.71 16.74
CA VAL A 166 -37.49 7.54 15.57
C VAL A 166 -36.51 7.25 14.42
N PRO A 167 -36.70 6.13 13.70
CA PRO A 167 -35.86 5.80 12.54
C PRO A 167 -36.11 6.80 11.41
N GLN A 168 -35.08 7.01 10.61
CA GLN A 168 -35.11 7.83 9.41
C GLN A 168 -35.20 6.96 8.15
N ALA A 169 -35.54 7.58 7.03
CA ALA A 169 -35.51 6.95 5.73
C ALA A 169 -34.06 6.48 5.39
N GLN A 170 -33.99 5.48 4.52
CA GLN A 170 -32.69 5.02 4.00
C GLN A 170 -31.98 6.16 3.29
N PRO A 171 -30.68 6.39 3.57
CA PRO A 171 -29.88 7.39 2.88
C PRO A 171 -29.87 7.20 1.36
N THR A 172 -29.88 8.33 0.65
CA THR A 172 -29.81 8.42 -0.81
C THR A 172 -28.65 9.36 -1.18
N GLU A 173 -28.45 9.62 -2.43
CA GLU A 173 -27.42 10.57 -2.92
C GLU A 173 -27.63 12.00 -2.37
N ILE A 174 -28.86 12.36 -2.03
CA ILE A 174 -29.25 13.70 -1.55
C ILE A 174 -29.84 13.72 -0.13
N PHE A 175 -30.01 12.58 0.50
CA PHE A 175 -30.47 12.46 1.88
C PHE A 175 -29.56 11.51 2.68
N PRO A 176 -29.06 11.91 3.85
CA PRO A 176 -29.15 13.26 4.44
C PRO A 176 -28.46 14.33 3.58
N GLU A 177 -28.66 15.61 3.94
CA GLU A 177 -28.17 16.74 3.19
C GLU A 177 -26.64 16.72 3.01
N GLY A 178 -26.16 17.27 1.88
CA GLY A 178 -24.74 17.40 1.58
C GLY A 178 -24.08 16.14 1.06
N GLY A 179 -24.86 15.17 0.55
CA GLY A 179 -24.33 13.95 -0.05
C GLY A 179 -23.45 14.21 -1.28
N SER A 180 -22.23 13.66 -1.25
CA SER A 180 -21.31 13.70 -2.38
C SER A 180 -20.51 12.40 -2.45
N VAL A 181 -20.05 12.01 -3.65
CA VAL A 181 -19.20 10.81 -3.80
C VAL A 181 -17.95 10.97 -2.96
N TRP A 182 -17.76 10.06 -2.01
CA TRP A 182 -16.61 10.09 -1.10
C TRP A 182 -15.38 9.44 -1.76
N LYS A 183 -14.51 10.25 -2.35
CA LYS A 183 -13.36 9.83 -3.16
C LYS A 183 -12.19 9.40 -2.26
N VAL A 184 -12.40 8.39 -1.43
CA VAL A 184 -11.41 7.88 -0.49
C VAL A 184 -10.35 7.03 -1.20
N PHE A 185 -9.08 7.20 -0.83
CA PHE A 185 -7.96 6.38 -1.29
C PHE A 185 -7.63 5.27 -0.27
N GLU A 186 -7.45 5.63 1.01
CA GLU A 186 -7.32 4.71 2.15
C GLU A 186 -8.37 5.12 3.18
N GLY A 187 -9.14 4.19 3.73
CA GLY A 187 -10.20 4.55 4.66
C GLY A 187 -10.54 3.46 5.64
N ILE A 188 -10.94 3.86 6.86
CA ILE A 188 -11.41 2.98 7.91
C ILE A 188 -12.66 3.56 8.57
N GLY A 189 -13.70 2.77 8.68
CA GLY A 189 -14.93 3.13 9.35
C GLY A 189 -14.86 2.94 10.85
N GLY A 190 -15.79 3.56 11.55
CA GLY A 190 -15.94 3.48 13.00
C GLY A 190 -17.19 4.20 13.48
N GLY A 191 -17.01 5.18 14.34
CA GLY A 191 -18.06 6.03 14.89
C GLY A 191 -18.25 5.85 16.41
N PRO A 192 -19.01 6.74 17.02
CA PRO A 192 -19.54 7.96 16.41
C PRO A 192 -18.46 9.03 16.14
N VAL A 193 -18.80 10.05 15.36
CA VAL A 193 -18.02 11.29 15.33
C VAL A 193 -17.94 11.86 16.74
N LEU A 194 -16.76 12.38 17.10
CA LEU A 194 -16.45 12.98 18.41
C LEU A 194 -16.28 14.50 18.30
N VAL A 195 -15.61 14.92 17.24
CA VAL A 195 -15.28 16.32 16.95
C VAL A 195 -15.60 16.60 15.49
N GLU A 196 -16.27 17.72 15.24
CA GLU A 196 -16.50 18.29 13.92
C GLU A 196 -16.22 19.79 13.95
N LYS A 197 -15.46 20.28 12.97
CA LYS A 197 -15.12 21.72 12.83
C LYS A 197 -14.58 22.35 14.12
N SER A 198 -13.66 21.64 14.78
CA SER A 198 -13.04 22.06 16.05
C SER A 198 -14.04 22.23 17.22
N ALA A 199 -15.18 21.57 17.16
CA ALA A 199 -16.17 21.58 18.22
C ALA A 199 -16.54 20.16 18.62
N GLN A 200 -16.83 19.95 19.91
CA GLN A 200 -17.35 18.67 20.39
C GLN A 200 -18.70 18.39 19.74
N LYS A 201 -18.80 17.23 19.06
CA LYS A 201 -20.02 16.77 18.42
C LYS A 201 -20.10 15.23 18.47
N VAL A 202 -20.66 14.70 19.55
CA VAL A 202 -20.80 13.27 19.72
C VAL A 202 -22.12 12.81 19.09
N THR A 203 -22.06 12.22 17.90
CA THR A 203 -23.22 11.79 17.11
C THR A 203 -23.67 10.36 17.41
N TRP A 204 -23.61 9.98 18.70
CA TRP A 204 -23.89 8.64 19.17
C TRP A 204 -25.33 8.18 18.87
N GLU A 205 -26.30 9.08 19.00
CA GLU A 205 -27.72 8.76 18.76
C GLU A 205 -28.01 8.69 17.26
N GLU A 206 -27.56 9.68 16.49
CA GLU A 206 -27.80 9.78 15.04
C GLU A 206 -27.15 8.61 14.28
N GLU A 207 -25.98 8.15 14.74
CA GLU A 207 -25.29 7.00 14.18
C GLU A 207 -25.80 5.65 14.75
N VAL A 208 -26.89 5.67 15.55
CA VAL A 208 -27.60 4.50 16.06
C VAL A 208 -26.69 3.57 16.89
N PHE A 209 -25.94 4.15 17.86
CA PHE A 209 -25.12 3.37 18.78
C PHE A 209 -25.90 2.90 20.03
N PHE A 210 -27.10 3.45 20.29
CA PHE A 210 -27.97 2.94 21.34
C PHE A 210 -28.29 1.45 21.13
N GLY A 211 -28.26 0.68 22.22
CA GLY A 211 -28.45 -0.77 22.17
C GLY A 211 -27.36 -1.57 21.44
N SER A 212 -26.17 -1.01 21.27
CA SER A 212 -25.01 -1.70 20.69
C SER A 212 -23.98 -2.17 21.72
N GLY A 213 -24.12 -1.75 22.98
CA GLY A 213 -23.09 -1.92 24.02
C GLY A 213 -22.02 -0.82 24.00
N VAL A 214 -22.05 0.10 23.04
CA VAL A 214 -21.21 1.30 23.02
C VAL A 214 -22.00 2.43 23.66
N GLU A 215 -21.76 2.69 24.94
CA GLU A 215 -22.47 3.72 25.70
C GLU A 215 -21.71 5.05 25.70
N SER A 216 -22.44 6.16 25.46
CA SER A 216 -21.83 7.49 25.32
C SER A 216 -21.21 7.98 26.61
N ASN A 217 -21.90 7.76 27.76
CA ASN A 217 -21.54 8.33 29.06
C ASN A 217 -20.90 7.33 30.02
N ILE A 218 -20.57 6.13 29.55
CA ILE A 218 -19.86 5.12 30.36
C ILE A 218 -18.37 5.18 30.04
N GLN A 219 -17.57 5.19 31.11
CA GLN A 219 -16.12 5.09 31.02
C GLN A 219 -15.73 3.67 30.61
N ASP A 220 -15.09 3.55 29.45
CA ASP A 220 -14.71 2.29 28.84
C ASP A 220 -13.36 2.46 28.11
N PRO A 221 -12.60 1.38 27.81
CA PRO A 221 -11.48 1.48 26.91
C PRO A 221 -11.94 2.05 25.57
N ARG A 222 -11.21 3.01 25.04
CA ARG A 222 -11.56 3.71 23.79
C ARG A 222 -10.39 3.78 22.83
N SER A 223 -10.71 3.71 21.55
CA SER A 223 -9.80 4.02 20.46
C SER A 223 -10.40 5.13 19.63
N ALA A 224 -9.58 6.06 19.15
CA ALA A 224 -10.04 7.18 18.33
C ALA A 224 -8.98 7.57 17.29
N ILE A 225 -9.47 8.19 16.23
CA ILE A 225 -8.67 8.79 15.17
C ILE A 225 -9.17 10.21 14.90
N GLY A 226 -8.25 11.14 14.62
CA GLY A 226 -8.60 12.51 14.25
C GLY A 226 -7.44 13.21 13.60
N TYR A 227 -7.68 14.40 13.07
CA TYR A 227 -6.63 15.20 12.47
C TYR A 227 -6.78 16.69 12.80
N THR A 228 -5.67 17.43 12.66
CA THR A 228 -5.57 18.84 13.03
C THR A 228 -5.44 19.74 11.79
N THR A 229 -5.62 21.06 11.95
CA THR A 229 -5.46 22.04 10.87
C THR A 229 -4.02 22.15 10.36
N ASP A 230 -3.03 21.82 11.18
CA ASP A 230 -1.60 21.80 10.83
C ASP A 230 -1.13 20.43 10.28
N ASN A 231 -2.09 19.65 9.71
CA ASN A 231 -1.85 18.35 9.06
C ASN A 231 -1.23 17.28 9.96
N LYS A 232 -1.63 17.19 11.22
CA LYS A 232 -1.25 16.08 12.09
C LYS A 232 -2.40 15.07 12.17
N LEU A 233 -2.09 13.80 11.94
CA LEU A 233 -2.99 12.69 12.25
C LEU A 233 -2.75 12.25 13.70
N ILE A 234 -3.82 11.97 14.44
CA ILE A 234 -3.79 11.52 15.83
C ILE A 234 -4.45 10.15 15.90
N LEU A 235 -3.72 9.15 16.39
CA LEU A 235 -4.23 7.83 16.76
C LEU A 235 -4.18 7.74 18.28
N MET A 236 -5.30 7.50 18.96
CA MET A 236 -5.39 7.53 20.40
C MET A 236 -6.04 6.27 20.97
N VAL A 237 -5.53 5.78 22.10
CA VAL A 237 -6.14 4.72 22.92
C VAL A 237 -6.15 5.16 24.38
N VAL A 238 -7.26 4.91 25.08
CA VAL A 238 -7.41 5.10 26.52
C VAL A 238 -7.75 3.75 27.14
N ASP A 239 -6.96 3.31 28.12
CA ASP A 239 -7.18 2.05 28.86
C ASP A 239 -8.33 2.17 29.86
N GLY A 240 -9.06 1.06 30.06
CA GLY A 240 -10.19 0.97 30.99
C GLY A 240 -10.42 -0.45 31.52
N ARG A 241 -11.54 -0.69 32.20
CA ARG A 241 -11.96 -2.00 32.73
C ARG A 241 -10.87 -2.68 33.60
N GLY A 242 -10.33 -1.96 34.61
CA GLY A 242 -9.29 -2.47 35.49
C GLY A 242 -7.85 -2.24 34.99
N SER A 243 -7.63 -1.95 33.73
CA SER A 243 -6.34 -1.49 33.21
C SER A 243 -6.17 0.02 33.34
N GLY A 244 -7.26 0.74 33.52
CA GLY A 244 -7.35 2.19 33.68
C GLY A 244 -8.78 2.61 33.98
N ARG A 245 -8.96 3.94 34.11
CA ARG A 245 -10.28 4.54 34.36
C ARG A 245 -11.24 4.37 33.17
N GLY A 246 -10.72 4.36 31.97
CA GLY A 246 -11.52 4.52 30.76
C GLY A 246 -11.90 5.97 30.48
N ALA A 247 -12.57 6.17 29.36
CA ALA A 247 -13.14 7.44 28.95
C ALA A 247 -14.56 7.31 28.45
N THR A 248 -15.41 8.31 28.71
CA THR A 248 -16.69 8.50 28.01
C THR A 248 -16.43 9.04 26.59
N LEU A 249 -17.39 8.97 25.68
CA LEU A 249 -17.24 9.58 24.35
C LEU A 249 -17.05 11.11 24.41
N PRO A 250 -17.77 11.86 25.28
CA PRO A 250 -17.48 13.28 25.48
C PRO A 250 -16.06 13.56 26.01
N GLU A 251 -15.51 12.71 26.88
CA GLU A 251 -14.13 12.83 27.35
C GLU A 251 -13.11 12.53 26.24
N MET A 252 -13.37 11.52 25.39
CA MET A 252 -12.55 11.27 24.20
C MET A 252 -12.57 12.49 23.24
N ALA A 253 -13.74 13.07 22.99
CA ALA A 253 -13.87 14.28 22.18
C ALA A 253 -13.03 15.43 22.76
N LYS A 254 -13.08 15.61 24.10
CA LYS A 254 -12.27 16.62 24.77
C LYS A 254 -10.77 16.38 24.60
N LEU A 255 -10.29 15.15 24.82
CA LEU A 255 -8.88 14.81 24.62
C LEU A 255 -8.41 15.10 23.20
N MET A 256 -9.23 14.80 22.20
CA MET A 256 -8.92 15.09 20.79
C MET A 256 -8.88 16.61 20.52
N LEU A 257 -9.83 17.38 21.08
CA LEU A 257 -9.85 18.85 21.00
C LEU A 257 -8.64 19.48 21.67
N ASP A 258 -8.25 18.99 22.85
CA ASP A 258 -7.07 19.47 23.59
C ASP A 258 -5.76 19.26 22.79
N LEU A 259 -5.73 18.29 21.86
CA LEU A 259 -4.64 18.06 20.91
C LEU A 259 -4.80 18.84 19.59
N GLY A 260 -5.83 19.68 19.47
CA GLY A 260 -6.06 20.52 18.30
C GLY A 260 -6.80 19.83 17.15
N ALA A 261 -7.47 18.70 17.39
CA ALA A 261 -8.25 18.03 16.35
C ALA A 261 -9.36 18.93 15.82
N VAL A 262 -9.45 19.03 14.50
CA VAL A 262 -10.57 19.71 13.81
C VAL A 262 -11.69 18.73 13.52
N GLU A 263 -11.34 17.47 13.27
CA GLU A 263 -12.27 16.36 13.17
C GLU A 263 -11.70 15.14 13.90
N ALA A 264 -12.57 14.39 14.55
CA ALA A 264 -12.22 13.13 15.19
C ALA A 264 -13.43 12.19 15.26
N MET A 265 -13.16 10.89 15.24
CA MET A 265 -14.16 9.84 15.43
C MET A 265 -13.64 8.74 16.34
N ASN A 266 -14.55 8.05 17.00
CA ASN A 266 -14.29 6.84 17.77
C ASN A 266 -14.10 5.64 16.82
N LEU A 267 -13.26 4.69 17.22
CA LEU A 267 -13.10 3.37 16.60
C LEU A 267 -13.75 2.30 17.51
N ASP A 268 -13.57 1.01 17.20
CA ASP A 268 -14.01 -0.04 18.13
C ASP A 268 -13.25 0.06 19.45
N GLY A 269 -13.98 -0.09 20.53
CA GLY A 269 -13.50 0.11 21.90
C GLY A 269 -13.42 -1.19 22.71
N GLY A 270 -13.45 -1.04 24.04
CA GLY A 270 -13.44 -2.16 24.96
C GLY A 270 -12.19 -3.04 24.78
N GLY A 271 -12.38 -4.35 24.68
CA GLY A 271 -11.29 -5.30 24.48
C GLY A 271 -10.54 -5.18 23.17
N SER A 272 -11.11 -4.47 22.18
CA SER A 272 -10.45 -4.23 20.90
C SER A 272 -9.43 -3.10 20.95
N SER A 273 -9.51 -2.19 21.96
CA SER A 273 -8.63 -1.04 22.08
C SER A 273 -7.18 -1.46 22.21
N THR A 274 -6.43 -1.33 21.12
CA THR A 274 -5.02 -1.75 21.03
C THR A 274 -4.26 -0.81 20.12
N LEU A 275 -3.11 -0.33 20.61
CA LEU A 275 -2.15 0.49 19.89
C LEU A 275 -0.77 -0.15 19.99
N ALA A 276 -0.20 -0.49 18.83
CA ALA A 276 1.14 -1.07 18.74
C ALA A 276 2.12 -0.08 18.07
N ILE A 277 3.34 -0.02 18.61
CA ILE A 277 4.49 0.68 18.00
C ILE A 277 5.50 -0.38 17.60
N GLY A 278 5.77 -0.48 16.30
CA GLY A 278 6.41 -1.71 15.80
C GLY A 278 5.54 -2.90 16.16
N THR A 279 6.14 -3.92 16.77
CA THR A 279 5.44 -5.12 17.27
C THR A 279 5.04 -5.01 18.74
N THR A 280 5.35 -3.91 19.41
CA THR A 280 5.12 -3.72 20.84
C THR A 280 3.77 -3.05 21.08
N VAL A 281 2.85 -3.74 21.75
CA VAL A 281 1.60 -3.12 22.25
C VAL A 281 1.96 -2.19 23.41
N ILE A 282 1.58 -0.92 23.30
CA ILE A 282 1.97 0.11 24.27
C ILE A 282 0.92 0.42 25.32
N ASN A 283 -0.33 0.06 25.06
CA ASN A 283 -1.43 0.14 26.01
C ASN A 283 -1.69 -1.23 26.67
N LYS A 284 -2.66 -1.31 27.56
CA LYS A 284 -3.02 -2.54 28.28
C LYS A 284 -4.43 -3.00 27.90
N PRO A 285 -4.57 -3.91 26.92
CA PRO A 285 -5.87 -4.39 26.47
C PRO A 285 -6.71 -4.97 27.61
N SER A 286 -7.97 -4.57 27.70
CA SER A 286 -8.85 -4.86 28.84
C SER A 286 -9.29 -6.33 28.94
N ASP A 287 -9.11 -7.13 27.89
CA ASP A 287 -9.38 -8.58 27.89
C ASP A 287 -8.19 -9.39 28.48
N GLY A 288 -7.16 -8.71 29.01
CA GLY A 288 -5.94 -9.33 29.54
C GLY A 288 -4.90 -9.67 28.46
N SER A 289 -5.31 -9.75 27.20
CA SER A 289 -4.48 -9.93 26.01
C SER A 289 -5.11 -9.18 24.84
N GLU A 290 -4.39 -9.02 23.72
CA GLU A 290 -4.95 -8.44 22.52
C GLU A 290 -6.14 -9.24 22.01
N ARG A 291 -7.24 -8.57 21.74
CA ARG A 291 -8.36 -9.15 20.96
C ARG A 291 -7.95 -9.23 19.49
N LYS A 292 -8.22 -10.38 18.85
CA LYS A 292 -8.11 -10.50 17.42
C LYS A 292 -9.20 -9.68 16.73
N VAL A 293 -8.82 -8.83 15.79
CA VAL A 293 -9.69 -7.93 15.05
C VAL A 293 -9.59 -8.18 13.55
N PRO A 294 -10.63 -7.93 12.75
CA PRO A 294 -10.57 -8.13 11.31
C PRO A 294 -9.84 -7.01 10.57
N THR A 295 -9.75 -5.81 11.16
CA THR A 295 -9.23 -4.63 10.49
C THR A 295 -8.39 -3.76 11.41
N VAL A 296 -7.40 -3.07 10.83
CA VAL A 296 -6.55 -2.08 11.52
C VAL A 296 -6.24 -0.91 10.58
N LEU A 297 -5.86 0.24 11.17
CA LEU A 297 -5.16 1.29 10.45
C LEU A 297 -3.67 1.23 10.84
N SER A 298 -2.78 1.21 9.85
CA SER A 298 -1.34 1.10 10.07
C SER A 298 -0.57 2.19 9.34
N ILE A 299 0.36 2.81 10.06
CA ILE A 299 1.38 3.70 9.51
C ILE A 299 2.59 2.84 9.22
N MET A 300 2.87 2.61 7.95
CA MET A 300 3.88 1.64 7.51
C MET A 300 5.07 2.36 6.88
N PRO A 301 6.28 1.78 6.91
CA PRO A 301 7.39 2.30 6.13
C PRO A 301 6.97 2.47 4.67
N LYS A 302 7.29 3.62 4.08
CA LYS A 302 7.09 3.77 2.65
C LYS A 302 7.92 2.70 1.95
N PRO A 303 7.32 1.87 1.07
CA PRO A 303 8.10 0.91 0.31
C PRO A 303 9.22 1.66 -0.39
N LYS A 304 10.47 1.30 -0.08
CA LYS A 304 11.59 1.78 -0.87
C LYS A 304 11.29 1.36 -2.31
N PRO A 305 11.32 2.27 -3.28
CA PRO A 305 11.25 1.86 -4.67
C PRO A 305 12.20 0.67 -4.83
N PRO A 306 11.80 -0.41 -5.51
CA PRO A 306 12.73 -1.49 -5.79
C PRO A 306 13.99 -0.81 -6.30
N ALA A 307 15.15 -1.22 -5.77
CA ALA A 307 16.43 -0.76 -6.32
C ALA A 307 16.29 -0.90 -7.83
N PRO A 308 16.61 0.12 -8.65
CA PRO A 308 16.39 0.05 -10.07
C PRO A 308 16.87 -1.32 -10.50
N SER A 309 15.98 -2.16 -11.06
CA SER A 309 16.43 -3.40 -11.68
C SER A 309 17.51 -2.92 -12.65
N ALA A 310 18.66 -3.57 -12.65
CA ALA A 310 19.73 -3.20 -13.58
C ALA A 310 19.20 -3.11 -15.02
N ASP A 311 18.06 -3.73 -15.30
CA ASP A 311 17.37 -3.79 -16.59
C ASP A 311 16.02 -3.05 -16.55
N THR A 312 15.83 -2.14 -17.51
CA THR A 312 14.55 -1.54 -17.86
C THR A 312 14.11 -2.10 -19.20
N PHE A 313 12.84 -2.49 -19.31
CA PHE A 313 12.25 -3.02 -20.54
C PHE A 313 11.21 -2.05 -21.07
N ILE A 314 11.14 -1.91 -22.41
CA ILE A 314 10.08 -1.18 -23.13
C ILE A 314 9.63 -2.06 -24.28
N ASP A 315 8.37 -2.45 -24.26
CA ASP A 315 7.76 -3.37 -25.22
C ASP A 315 6.86 -2.62 -26.21
N THR A 316 6.56 -3.22 -27.36
CA THR A 316 5.61 -2.67 -28.34
C THR A 316 4.19 -2.50 -27.81
N GLY A 317 3.85 -3.18 -26.69
CA GLY A 317 2.60 -3.03 -25.95
C GLY A 317 2.55 -1.86 -24.97
N ASP A 318 3.67 -1.18 -24.72
CA ASP A 318 3.77 -0.11 -23.71
C ASP A 318 3.16 1.20 -24.22
N THR A 319 1.90 1.41 -23.97
CA THR A 319 1.13 2.58 -24.43
C THR A 319 1.72 3.94 -24.00
N CYS A 320 2.44 3.98 -22.86
CA CYS A 320 3.14 5.18 -22.42
C CYS A 320 4.35 5.52 -23.30
N CYS A 321 5.00 4.47 -23.83
CA CYS A 321 6.41 4.55 -24.17
C CYS A 321 6.72 4.01 -25.58
N TYR A 322 5.74 3.48 -26.31
CA TYR A 322 5.85 3.05 -27.69
C TYR A 322 4.83 3.74 -28.58
N LYS A 323 5.25 4.18 -29.77
CA LYS A 323 4.36 4.77 -30.79
C LYS A 323 4.84 4.49 -32.20
N GLU A 324 3.88 4.26 -33.09
CA GLU A 324 4.09 4.08 -34.53
C GLU A 324 3.58 5.30 -35.29
N ARG A 325 4.26 5.64 -36.37
CA ARG A 325 3.85 6.68 -37.36
C ARG A 325 4.31 6.28 -38.76
N GLY A 326 3.56 6.71 -39.77
CA GLY A 326 3.88 6.52 -41.17
C GLY A 326 2.65 6.23 -42.00
N ALA A 327 2.83 6.16 -43.33
CA ALA A 327 1.75 6.01 -44.30
C ALA A 327 1.35 4.55 -44.55
N ASN A 328 2.32 3.60 -44.48
CA ASN A 328 2.07 2.20 -44.80
C ASN A 328 1.65 1.37 -43.58
N GLY A 329 1.85 1.92 -42.37
CA GLY A 329 1.47 1.29 -41.13
C GLY A 329 2.33 0.09 -40.73
N TRP A 330 2.52 -0.06 -39.41
CA TRP A 330 3.14 -1.24 -38.81
C TRP A 330 2.07 -2.31 -38.57
N PHE A 331 2.41 -3.59 -38.75
CA PHE A 331 1.50 -4.70 -38.53
C PHE A 331 2.14 -5.80 -37.70
N GLU A 332 1.33 -6.69 -37.13
CA GLU A 332 1.79 -7.74 -36.24
C GLU A 332 2.55 -8.84 -36.99
N SER A 333 3.66 -9.32 -36.39
CA SER A 333 4.34 -10.52 -36.86
C SER A 333 3.59 -11.78 -36.43
N ALA A 334 3.50 -12.75 -37.35
CA ALA A 334 3.03 -14.09 -37.00
C ALA A 334 4.12 -14.98 -36.38
N ASN A 335 5.38 -14.57 -36.48
CA ASN A 335 6.53 -15.37 -36.03
C ASN A 335 6.74 -15.27 -34.52
N THR A 336 7.37 -16.29 -33.96
CA THR A 336 7.77 -16.41 -32.55
C THR A 336 9.26 -16.75 -32.45
N PRO A 337 9.90 -16.56 -31.27
CA PRO A 337 9.36 -16.01 -30.03
C PRO A 337 9.39 -14.47 -30.00
N PHE A 338 8.29 -13.84 -29.66
CA PHE A 338 8.26 -12.40 -29.33
C PHE A 338 8.53 -12.19 -27.84
N HIS A 339 8.91 -10.95 -27.46
CA HIS A 339 9.12 -10.59 -26.07
C HIS A 339 7.77 -10.28 -25.39
N GLY A 340 7.63 -10.65 -24.12
CA GLY A 340 6.44 -10.32 -23.33
C GLY A 340 5.15 -10.97 -23.85
N THR A 341 4.07 -10.20 -23.88
CA THR A 341 2.72 -10.65 -24.28
C THR A 341 2.24 -10.02 -25.59
N THR A 342 2.96 -9.02 -26.12
CA THR A 342 2.62 -8.29 -27.34
C THR A 342 3.44 -8.82 -28.51
N LYS A 343 2.81 -8.99 -29.66
CA LYS A 343 3.49 -9.46 -30.85
C LYS A 343 4.45 -8.41 -31.40
N ALA A 344 5.56 -8.88 -31.96
CA ALA A 344 6.50 -8.02 -32.68
C ALA A 344 5.82 -7.27 -33.84
N ARG A 345 6.33 -6.09 -34.17
CA ARG A 345 5.79 -5.22 -35.21
C ARG A 345 6.68 -5.23 -36.43
N LEU A 346 6.07 -5.30 -37.59
CA LEU A 346 6.71 -5.36 -38.91
C LEU A 346 6.35 -4.12 -39.74
N ASN A 347 7.29 -3.68 -40.55
CA ASN A 347 7.00 -2.76 -41.67
C ASN A 347 7.81 -3.17 -42.90
N GLU A 348 7.26 -3.01 -44.09
CA GLU A 348 8.00 -3.24 -45.34
C GLU A 348 9.10 -2.19 -45.48
N THR A 349 10.26 -2.60 -46.05
CA THR A 349 11.37 -1.67 -46.26
C THR A 349 10.98 -0.54 -47.22
N GLY A 350 11.41 0.68 -46.87
CA GLY A 350 11.03 1.91 -47.57
C GLY A 350 12.13 2.96 -47.53
N THR A 351 11.73 4.22 -47.42
CA THR A 351 12.62 5.39 -47.49
C THR A 351 12.79 6.11 -46.13
N GLY A 352 12.31 5.57 -45.02
CA GLY A 352 12.40 6.14 -43.70
C GLY A 352 11.19 6.96 -43.27
N GLY A 353 10.09 6.88 -44.02
CA GLY A 353 8.83 7.55 -43.70
C GLY A 353 8.10 6.93 -42.51
N ASP A 354 8.14 5.61 -42.42
CA ASP A 354 7.48 4.86 -41.37
C ASP A 354 8.43 4.62 -40.18
N LYS A 355 7.93 4.92 -38.97
CA LYS A 355 8.74 4.97 -37.76
C LYS A 355 8.05 4.28 -36.59
N ALA A 356 8.78 3.42 -35.89
CA ALA A 356 8.44 2.91 -34.56
C ALA A 356 9.35 3.58 -33.53
N THR A 357 8.78 4.24 -32.54
CA THR A 357 9.53 5.04 -31.56
C THR A 357 9.32 4.49 -30.15
N PHE A 358 10.42 4.17 -29.47
CA PHE A 358 10.49 3.85 -28.05
C PHE A 358 10.95 5.10 -27.29
N TYR A 359 10.11 5.64 -26.42
CA TYR A 359 10.41 6.74 -25.53
C TYR A 359 10.95 6.19 -24.22
N LEU A 360 12.14 6.63 -23.78
CA LEU A 360 12.84 6.07 -22.62
C LEU A 360 12.29 6.61 -21.27
N LYS A 361 11.02 6.93 -21.19
CA LYS A 361 10.37 7.58 -20.02
C LYS A 361 10.46 6.79 -18.72
N THR A 362 10.63 5.48 -18.83
CA THR A 362 10.65 4.55 -17.68
C THR A 362 12.04 4.31 -17.12
N ILE A 363 13.12 4.84 -17.72
CA ILE A 363 14.44 4.68 -17.13
C ILE A 363 14.53 5.49 -15.82
N PRO A 364 15.13 4.89 -14.76
CA PRO A 364 15.05 5.45 -13.41
C PRO A 364 15.89 6.70 -13.20
N GLN A 365 16.94 6.87 -13.98
CA GLN A 365 17.89 8.00 -13.87
C GLN A 365 18.70 8.20 -15.15
N GLU A 366 19.30 9.38 -15.32
CA GLU A 366 20.33 9.60 -16.37
C GLU A 366 21.58 8.79 -16.02
N GLY A 367 22.18 8.09 -17.00
CA GLY A 367 23.37 7.28 -16.80
C GLY A 367 23.82 6.55 -18.07
N ASP A 368 24.94 5.82 -17.96
CA ASP A 368 25.41 4.95 -19.02
C ASP A 368 24.61 3.65 -19.02
N TYR A 369 23.96 3.34 -20.14
CA TYR A 369 23.17 2.12 -20.32
C TYR A 369 23.73 1.26 -21.44
N ASP A 370 23.84 -0.04 -21.20
CA ASP A 370 23.91 -1.02 -22.27
C ASP A 370 22.50 -1.17 -22.86
N LEU A 371 22.34 -0.83 -24.13
CA LEU A 371 21.08 -0.90 -24.87
C LEU A 371 21.03 -2.16 -25.71
N PHE A 372 19.95 -2.91 -25.59
CA PHE A 372 19.69 -4.11 -26.36
C PHE A 372 18.34 -4.01 -27.04
N ALA A 373 18.20 -4.70 -28.18
CA ALA A 373 16.91 -4.87 -28.85
C ALA A 373 16.57 -6.36 -29.01
N TRP A 374 15.27 -6.63 -28.99
CA TRP A 374 14.70 -7.92 -29.31
C TRP A 374 14.01 -7.86 -30.65
N TRP A 375 14.23 -8.84 -31.51
CA TRP A 375 13.51 -9.02 -32.77
C TRP A 375 13.39 -10.49 -33.13
N ILE A 376 12.50 -10.77 -34.08
CA ILE A 376 12.26 -12.12 -34.60
C ILE A 376 12.92 -12.21 -35.98
N PRO A 377 14.06 -12.93 -36.12
CA PRO A 377 14.73 -13.10 -37.40
C PRO A 377 13.93 -13.97 -38.35
N SER A 378 14.08 -13.70 -39.64
CA SER A 378 13.53 -14.51 -40.73
C SER A 378 14.30 -14.21 -42.02
N PHE A 379 14.23 -15.11 -42.98
CA PHE A 379 14.90 -14.95 -44.26
C PHE A 379 14.47 -13.67 -45.02
N ASN A 380 13.29 -13.17 -44.76
CA ASN A 380 12.74 -11.96 -45.33
C ASN A 380 12.87 -10.72 -44.43
N ARG A 381 13.87 -10.67 -43.56
CA ARG A 381 14.19 -9.49 -42.73
C ARG A 381 15.33 -8.70 -43.37
N ALA A 382 15.27 -7.38 -43.09
CA ALA A 382 16.30 -6.46 -43.57
C ALA A 382 17.68 -6.75 -42.94
N LYS A 383 18.74 -6.59 -43.73
CA LYS A 383 20.12 -6.84 -43.28
C LYS A 383 20.80 -5.60 -42.67
N ASP A 384 20.13 -4.45 -42.74
CA ASP A 384 20.66 -3.20 -42.22
C ASP A 384 19.61 -2.33 -41.54
N THR A 385 18.70 -2.96 -40.78
CA THR A 385 17.65 -2.27 -40.02
C THR A 385 18.23 -1.19 -39.13
N PRO A 386 17.84 0.09 -39.27
CA PRO A 386 18.39 1.19 -38.50
C PRO A 386 17.67 1.36 -37.14
N PHE A 387 18.42 1.30 -36.06
CA PHE A 387 18.02 1.76 -34.74
C PHE A 387 18.72 3.10 -34.50
N THR A 388 17.98 4.20 -34.48
CA THR A 388 18.50 5.53 -34.22
C THR A 388 18.22 5.97 -32.81
N ILE A 389 19.28 6.15 -32.03
CA ILE A 389 19.24 6.57 -30.61
C ILE A 389 19.35 8.11 -30.60
N TYR A 390 18.33 8.79 -30.06
CA TYR A 390 18.31 10.24 -29.88
C TYR A 390 18.67 10.57 -28.44
N GLN A 391 19.82 11.20 -28.23
CA GLN A 391 20.38 11.62 -26.93
C GLN A 391 20.38 13.16 -26.89
N LYS A 392 19.50 13.77 -26.11
CA LYS A 392 19.38 15.24 -26.04
C LYS A 392 19.36 15.90 -27.43
N GLY A 393 18.72 15.25 -28.41
CA GLY A 393 18.58 15.71 -29.80
C GLY A 393 19.72 15.29 -30.72
N ILE A 394 20.79 14.67 -30.24
CA ILE A 394 21.87 14.11 -31.07
C ILE A 394 21.51 12.69 -31.48
N ALA A 395 21.56 12.39 -32.78
CA ALA A 395 21.20 11.08 -33.31
C ALA A 395 22.45 10.20 -33.53
N THR A 396 22.40 8.98 -33.06
CA THR A 396 23.39 7.91 -33.35
C THR A 396 22.64 6.72 -33.91
N THR A 397 23.00 6.25 -35.13
CA THR A 397 22.33 5.11 -35.77
C THR A 397 23.18 3.86 -35.71
N VAL A 398 22.59 2.77 -35.20
CA VAL A 398 23.16 1.42 -35.26
C VAL A 398 22.36 0.61 -36.26
N LYS A 399 23.03 -0.03 -37.22
CA LYS A 399 22.39 -0.90 -38.21
C LYS A 399 22.60 -2.35 -37.82
N VAL A 400 21.54 -3.17 -37.91
CA VAL A 400 21.57 -4.58 -37.52
C VAL A 400 21.01 -5.46 -38.65
N ASP A 401 21.60 -6.64 -38.81
CA ASP A 401 21.08 -7.68 -39.71
C ASP A 401 20.04 -8.53 -38.95
N GLN A 402 18.79 -8.36 -39.29
CA GLN A 402 17.66 -9.06 -38.68
C GLN A 402 17.34 -10.40 -39.37
N SER A 403 18.07 -10.77 -40.42
CA SER A 403 17.89 -12.05 -41.13
C SER A 403 18.62 -13.23 -40.46
N VAL A 404 19.53 -12.96 -39.52
CA VAL A 404 20.41 -13.97 -38.87
C VAL A 404 19.66 -14.83 -37.86
N PRO A 405 19.48 -16.14 -38.09
CA PRO A 405 18.66 -17.00 -37.22
C PRO A 405 19.17 -17.13 -35.78
N THR A 406 20.48 -17.00 -35.57
CA THR A 406 21.10 -17.10 -34.23
C THR A 406 20.76 -15.95 -33.29
N THR A 407 20.10 -14.90 -33.78
CA THR A 407 19.61 -13.77 -32.97
C THR A 407 18.22 -14.02 -32.37
N ALA A 408 17.56 -15.12 -32.73
CA ALA A 408 16.22 -15.44 -32.25
C ALA A 408 16.18 -15.72 -30.75
N GLY A 409 15.22 -15.11 -30.06
CA GLY A 409 15.04 -15.34 -28.62
C GLY A 409 16.15 -14.79 -27.74
N LEU A 410 16.95 -13.83 -28.26
CA LEU A 410 18.08 -13.21 -27.56
C LEU A 410 17.95 -11.71 -27.51
N TRP A 411 18.50 -11.10 -26.46
CA TRP A 411 18.77 -9.68 -26.38
C TRP A 411 20.05 -9.35 -27.13
N ASN A 412 19.89 -8.63 -28.22
CA ASN A 412 20.99 -8.27 -29.10
C ASN A 412 21.50 -6.86 -28.76
N LYS A 413 22.77 -6.75 -28.36
CA LYS A 413 23.35 -5.47 -27.91
C LYS A 413 23.50 -4.50 -29.08
N LEU A 414 22.92 -3.30 -28.95
CA LEU A 414 23.09 -2.20 -29.91
C LEU A 414 24.31 -1.33 -29.56
N GLY A 415 24.65 -1.21 -28.28
CA GLY A 415 25.77 -0.40 -27.81
C GLY A 415 25.64 0.02 -26.36
N THR A 416 26.52 0.94 -25.96
CA THR A 416 26.46 1.62 -24.66
C THR A 416 26.27 3.11 -24.89
N PHE A 417 25.23 3.69 -24.26
CA PHE A 417 24.84 5.08 -24.48
C PHE A 417 24.54 5.78 -23.16
N LYS A 418 24.87 7.07 -23.06
CA LYS A 418 24.46 7.89 -21.93
C LYS A 418 23.03 8.37 -22.17
N LEU A 419 22.06 7.76 -21.48
CA LEU A 419 20.62 7.95 -21.70
C LEU A 419 19.92 8.65 -20.55
N ALA A 420 18.88 9.42 -20.88
CA ALA A 420 17.97 10.09 -19.98
C ALA A 420 16.50 9.75 -20.32
N SER A 421 15.56 9.98 -19.40
CA SER A 421 14.13 9.71 -19.63
C SER A 421 13.48 10.57 -20.72
N THR A 422 14.17 11.60 -21.19
CA THR A 422 13.76 12.46 -22.34
C THR A 422 14.19 11.93 -23.69
N ASP A 423 15.04 10.89 -23.72
CA ASP A 423 15.62 10.33 -24.92
C ASP A 423 14.69 9.28 -25.58
N SER A 424 15.04 8.86 -26.78
CA SER A 424 14.25 7.87 -27.51
C SER A 424 15.10 7.03 -28.47
N VAL A 425 14.56 5.87 -28.84
CA VAL A 425 15.10 5.00 -29.89
C VAL A 425 14.06 4.88 -31.00
N VAL A 426 14.46 5.13 -32.25
CA VAL A 426 13.58 5.09 -33.42
C VAL A 426 14.06 4.01 -34.36
N VAL A 427 13.16 3.12 -34.77
CA VAL A 427 13.34 2.17 -35.85
C VAL A 427 12.60 2.69 -37.06
N THR A 428 13.24 2.72 -38.23
CA THR A 428 12.58 3.16 -39.47
C THR A 428 12.62 2.08 -40.52
N ASP A 429 11.73 2.20 -41.52
CA ASP A 429 11.67 1.34 -42.70
C ASP A 429 12.83 1.57 -43.70
N ASN A 430 13.76 2.52 -43.44
CA ASN A 430 14.91 2.82 -44.30
C ASN A 430 15.98 1.74 -44.23
N ALA A 431 15.67 0.59 -44.77
CA ALA A 431 16.53 -0.57 -44.75
C ALA A 431 16.55 -1.28 -46.09
N LYS A 432 17.55 -2.12 -46.35
CA LYS A 432 17.74 -2.88 -47.58
C LYS A 432 17.70 -4.40 -47.28
N GLY A 433 17.34 -5.16 -48.29
CA GLY A 433 17.37 -6.59 -48.31
C GLY A 433 17.37 -7.14 -49.74
N ASP A 434 17.62 -8.44 -49.85
CA ASP A 434 17.60 -9.15 -51.16
C ASP A 434 16.23 -9.85 -51.31
N GLY A 435 15.55 -9.55 -52.44
CA GLY A 435 14.23 -10.09 -52.71
C GLY A 435 13.09 -9.16 -52.26
N ALA A 436 11.84 -9.58 -52.44
CA ALA A 436 10.65 -8.83 -52.08
C ALA A 436 9.53 -9.77 -51.64
N PRO A 437 8.71 -9.41 -50.62
CA PRO A 437 8.85 -8.27 -49.72
C PRO A 437 9.89 -8.50 -48.60
N ILE A 438 10.59 -7.43 -48.24
CA ILE A 438 11.57 -7.44 -47.12
C ILE A 438 11.02 -6.52 -46.02
N TYR A 439 11.21 -6.94 -44.78
CA TYR A 439 10.63 -6.27 -43.62
C TYR A 439 11.69 -5.89 -42.55
N VAL A 440 11.53 -4.71 -42.00
CA VAL A 440 12.11 -4.36 -40.69
C VAL A 440 11.20 -4.88 -39.59
N VAL A 441 11.78 -5.30 -38.46
CA VAL A 441 11.02 -5.79 -37.32
C VAL A 441 11.49 -5.10 -36.05
N THR A 442 10.56 -4.80 -35.14
CA THR A 442 10.84 -4.32 -33.80
C THR A 442 9.89 -5.00 -32.81
N ASP A 443 10.37 -5.21 -31.57
CA ASP A 443 9.61 -5.90 -30.54
C ASP A 443 9.80 -5.21 -29.20
N ALA A 444 10.99 -5.32 -28.60
CA ALA A 444 11.27 -4.72 -27.31
C ALA A 444 12.69 -4.16 -27.22
N LEU A 445 12.88 -3.22 -26.31
CA LEU A 445 14.19 -2.74 -25.87
C LEU A 445 14.45 -3.17 -24.43
N LYS A 446 15.72 -3.48 -24.14
CA LYS A 446 16.24 -3.66 -22.79
C LYS A 446 17.38 -2.66 -22.56
N LEU A 447 17.33 -1.98 -21.44
CA LEU A 447 18.35 -1.02 -21.02
C LEU A 447 18.91 -1.49 -19.66
N THR A 448 20.19 -1.81 -19.62
CA THR A 448 20.90 -2.20 -18.42
C THR A 448 21.78 -1.03 -17.96
N LEU A 449 21.46 -0.44 -16.79
CA LEU A 449 22.24 0.64 -16.22
C LEU A 449 23.64 0.15 -15.83
N LYS A 450 24.68 0.78 -16.36
CA LYS A 450 26.05 0.57 -15.88
C LYS A 450 26.25 1.33 -14.58
N ASN A 451 26.52 0.62 -13.50
CA ASN A 451 26.83 1.24 -12.22
C ASN A 451 28.11 2.10 -12.36
N THR A 452 27.92 3.42 -12.37
CA THR A 452 29.01 4.32 -11.94
C THR A 452 29.02 4.22 -10.42
N VAL A 453 30.04 3.57 -9.85
CA VAL A 453 30.27 3.53 -8.40
C VAL A 453 30.37 4.98 -7.91
N PRO A 454 29.50 5.47 -6.99
CA PRO A 454 29.77 6.72 -6.31
C PRO A 454 31.00 6.50 -5.42
N ILE A 455 32.03 7.29 -5.63
CA ILE A 455 33.17 7.38 -4.70
C ILE A 455 32.59 7.93 -3.38
N ASN A 456 32.65 7.13 -2.30
CA ASN A 456 32.22 7.37 -0.92
C ASN A 456 30.81 6.88 -0.51
N GLN A 457 30.63 5.55 -0.53
CA GLN A 457 29.89 4.85 0.51
C GLN A 457 30.61 3.52 0.77
N GLU A 458 30.91 3.24 2.04
CA GLU A 458 31.46 1.94 2.44
C GLU A 458 30.58 0.80 1.90
N PRO A 459 31.17 -0.29 1.36
CA PRO A 459 30.39 -1.37 0.76
C PRO A 459 29.59 -2.09 1.86
N VAL A 460 28.27 -1.94 1.83
CA VAL A 460 27.39 -2.87 2.53
C VAL A 460 27.60 -4.24 1.89
N PRO A 461 27.97 -5.30 2.62
CA PRO A 461 28.27 -6.60 2.05
C PRO A 461 27.04 -7.18 1.34
N THR A 462 27.08 -7.27 0.01
CA THR A 462 26.04 -7.90 -0.82
C THR A 462 26.29 -9.40 -0.86
N THR A 463 25.45 -10.17 -0.21
CA THR A 463 25.62 -11.62 -0.03
C THR A 463 24.99 -12.51 -1.11
N ILE A 464 24.21 -11.96 -2.04
CA ILE A 464 23.73 -12.71 -3.22
C ILE A 464 23.92 -11.89 -4.47
N SER A 465 24.58 -12.45 -5.47
CA SER A 465 24.80 -11.78 -6.76
C SER A 465 23.78 -12.20 -7.82
N THR A 466 23.44 -13.48 -7.99
CA THR A 466 22.54 -13.96 -9.04
C THR A 466 21.87 -15.29 -8.71
N LEU A 467 20.67 -15.50 -9.25
CA LEU A 467 19.98 -16.80 -9.37
C LEU A 467 19.56 -16.97 -10.82
N SER A 468 20.09 -17.98 -11.49
CA SER A 468 19.73 -18.38 -12.85
C SER A 468 19.12 -19.78 -12.86
N VAL A 469 18.18 -20.03 -13.76
CA VAL A 469 17.52 -21.34 -13.93
C VAL A 469 17.60 -21.74 -15.40
N PHE A 470 18.14 -22.92 -15.68
CA PHE A 470 18.28 -23.43 -17.05
C PHE A 470 18.34 -24.97 -17.11
N PRO A 471 17.86 -25.59 -18.22
CA PRO A 471 17.07 -24.93 -19.25
C PRO A 471 15.70 -24.53 -18.74
N ASN A 472 15.13 -23.48 -19.30
CA ASN A 472 13.77 -23.06 -19.03
C ASN A 472 13.14 -22.58 -20.35
N PRO A 473 12.21 -23.33 -20.97
CA PRO A 473 11.50 -24.53 -20.45
C PRO A 473 12.39 -25.73 -20.17
N ALA A 474 12.02 -26.45 -19.10
CA ALA A 474 12.70 -27.66 -18.65
C ALA A 474 11.98 -28.92 -19.14
N ARG A 475 12.75 -29.98 -19.49
CA ARG A 475 12.21 -31.31 -19.81
C ARG A 475 12.44 -32.25 -18.63
N GLY A 476 11.67 -32.07 -17.55
CA GLY A 476 11.75 -32.88 -16.35
C GLY A 476 12.95 -32.61 -15.43
N ARG A 477 14.02 -31.97 -15.90
CA ARG A 477 15.19 -31.61 -15.09
C ARG A 477 15.71 -30.22 -15.46
N PHE A 478 16.15 -29.47 -14.45
CA PHE A 478 16.77 -28.14 -14.62
C PHE A 478 17.85 -27.92 -13.57
N TRP A 479 18.66 -26.90 -13.76
CA TRP A 479 19.67 -26.43 -12.82
C TRP A 479 19.35 -25.01 -12.34
N ALA A 480 19.59 -24.77 -11.05
CA ALA A 480 19.66 -23.45 -10.49
C ALA A 480 21.13 -23.10 -10.23
N GLU A 481 21.61 -21.99 -10.80
CA GLU A 481 22.91 -21.45 -10.52
C GLU A 481 22.79 -20.28 -9.54
N VAL A 482 23.48 -20.38 -8.41
CA VAL A 482 23.52 -19.37 -7.37
C VAL A 482 24.97 -18.93 -7.16
N VAL A 483 25.17 -17.63 -7.00
CA VAL A 483 26.48 -17.06 -6.68
C VAL A 483 26.41 -16.41 -5.31
N THR A 484 27.34 -16.76 -4.40
CA THR A 484 27.52 -16.15 -3.09
C THR A 484 28.91 -15.54 -2.99
N SER A 485 29.04 -14.43 -2.26
CA SER A 485 30.34 -13.75 -2.06
C SER A 485 31.15 -14.31 -0.90
N LYS A 486 30.54 -15.13 -0.05
CA LYS A 486 31.12 -15.82 1.10
C LYS A 486 30.33 -17.09 1.39
N PRO A 487 30.82 -18.03 2.23
CA PRO A 487 30.05 -19.21 2.62
C PRO A 487 28.71 -18.83 3.26
N GLU A 488 27.59 -19.25 2.63
CA GLU A 488 26.22 -18.96 3.08
C GLU A 488 25.35 -20.20 2.99
N TRP A 489 24.40 -20.33 3.92
CA TRP A 489 23.36 -21.34 3.84
C TRP A 489 22.26 -20.88 2.91
N VAL A 490 22.11 -21.60 1.79
CA VAL A 490 21.09 -21.35 0.75
C VAL A 490 19.99 -22.40 0.87
N THR A 491 18.74 -21.95 0.97
CA THR A 491 17.57 -22.82 0.93
C THR A 491 16.90 -22.69 -0.42
N PHE A 492 16.71 -23.81 -1.11
CA PHE A 492 15.97 -23.91 -2.37
C PHE A 492 14.61 -24.55 -2.11
N GLU A 493 13.55 -23.92 -2.55
CA GLU A 493 12.18 -24.41 -2.44
C GLU A 493 11.49 -24.33 -3.79
N ILE A 494 10.79 -25.39 -4.19
CA ILE A 494 10.01 -25.42 -5.42
C ILE A 494 8.53 -25.47 -5.06
N PHE A 495 7.74 -24.61 -5.70
CA PHE A 495 6.30 -24.50 -5.50
C PHE A 495 5.55 -24.70 -6.82
N ASP A 496 4.34 -25.24 -6.74
CA ASP A 496 3.40 -25.20 -7.85
C ASP A 496 2.63 -23.87 -7.90
N VAL A 497 1.76 -23.72 -8.90
CA VAL A 497 0.95 -22.50 -9.10
C VAL A 497 -0.07 -22.22 -7.99
N LEU A 498 -0.38 -23.23 -7.15
CA LEU A 498 -1.26 -23.11 -5.99
C LEU A 498 -0.48 -22.76 -4.71
N GLY A 499 0.84 -22.56 -4.82
CA GLY A 499 1.70 -22.26 -3.67
C GLY A 499 2.04 -23.47 -2.81
N ARG A 500 1.75 -24.71 -3.24
CA ARG A 500 2.13 -25.92 -2.51
C ARG A 500 3.60 -26.21 -2.74
N ARG A 501 4.34 -26.38 -1.65
CA ARG A 501 5.76 -26.70 -1.70
C ARG A 501 5.99 -28.15 -2.11
N LEU A 502 6.70 -28.37 -3.20
CA LEU A 502 7.01 -29.67 -3.77
C LEU A 502 8.35 -30.19 -3.32
N LEU A 503 9.32 -29.29 -3.07
CA LEU A 503 10.68 -29.63 -2.69
C LEU A 503 11.26 -28.54 -1.79
N SER A 504 12.12 -28.92 -0.83
CA SER A 504 12.92 -28.01 -0.03
C SER A 504 14.29 -28.65 0.22
N GLU A 505 15.36 -27.98 -0.19
CA GLU A 505 16.75 -28.40 0.04
C GLU A 505 17.56 -27.23 0.60
N ARG A 506 18.55 -27.54 1.46
CA ARG A 506 19.43 -26.54 2.05
C ARG A 506 20.89 -26.94 1.83
N LYS A 507 21.70 -26.02 1.32
CA LYS A 507 23.10 -26.24 1.01
C LYS A 507 23.96 -25.06 1.43
N ASN A 508 25.17 -25.32 1.93
CA ASN A 508 26.16 -24.26 2.16
C ASN A 508 26.92 -24.00 0.84
N ILE A 509 26.88 -22.77 0.35
CA ILE A 509 27.45 -22.37 -0.94
C ILE A 509 28.52 -21.30 -0.71
N ASN A 510 29.64 -21.42 -1.38
CA ASN A 510 30.72 -20.44 -1.41
C ASN A 510 31.17 -20.22 -2.87
N GLY A 511 30.92 -19.03 -3.38
CA GLY A 511 31.15 -18.71 -4.79
C GLY A 511 29.97 -19.15 -5.68
N THR A 512 30.26 -19.64 -6.89
CA THR A 512 29.25 -20.10 -7.87
C THR A 512 28.95 -21.57 -7.68
N GLU A 513 27.68 -21.92 -7.49
CA GLU A 513 27.23 -23.31 -7.36
C GLU A 513 26.02 -23.57 -8.26
N ARG A 514 26.02 -24.78 -8.88
CA ARG A 514 24.89 -25.28 -9.69
C ARG A 514 24.22 -26.46 -8.99
N GLN A 515 22.96 -26.28 -8.62
CA GLN A 515 22.13 -27.31 -8.02
C GLN A 515 21.13 -27.85 -9.05
N ALA A 516 21.14 -29.17 -9.23
CA ALA A 516 20.20 -29.85 -10.15
C ALA A 516 18.91 -30.20 -9.43
N PHE A 517 17.77 -30.00 -10.11
CA PHE A 517 16.43 -30.36 -9.63
C PHE A 517 15.70 -31.20 -10.66
N GLY A 518 14.93 -32.20 -10.19
CA GLY A 518 14.09 -33.06 -11.00
C GLY A 518 12.61 -32.82 -10.75
N LEU A 519 11.83 -32.67 -11.82
CA LEU A 519 10.37 -32.57 -11.82
C LEU A 519 9.76 -33.55 -12.83
N SER A 520 10.46 -34.63 -13.20
CA SER A 520 10.00 -35.57 -14.22
C SER A 520 8.74 -36.33 -13.86
N ASP A 521 8.35 -36.36 -12.58
CA ASP A 521 7.11 -36.94 -12.06
C ASP A 521 5.95 -35.92 -11.93
N LYS A 522 6.17 -34.66 -12.34
CA LYS A 522 5.20 -33.58 -12.23
C LYS A 522 4.54 -33.28 -13.58
N ALA A 523 3.32 -32.73 -13.53
CA ALA A 523 2.59 -32.35 -14.74
C ALA A 523 3.29 -31.18 -15.46
N ASN A 524 3.13 -31.10 -16.79
CA ASN A 524 3.54 -29.92 -17.54
C ASN A 524 2.84 -28.67 -17.02
N GLY A 525 3.58 -27.58 -16.93
CA GLY A 525 3.03 -26.34 -16.39
C GLY A 525 4.07 -25.41 -15.79
N LEU A 526 3.59 -24.39 -15.07
CA LEU A 526 4.41 -23.37 -14.42
C LEU A 526 4.70 -23.77 -12.98
N TYR A 527 5.96 -23.61 -12.58
CA TYR A 527 6.47 -23.82 -11.22
C TYR A 527 7.33 -22.64 -10.81
N TYR A 528 7.60 -22.50 -9.52
CA TYR A 528 8.43 -21.43 -8.98
C TYR A 528 9.56 -21.99 -8.13
N LEU A 529 10.79 -21.64 -8.43
CA LEU A 529 11.94 -21.87 -7.56
C LEU A 529 12.14 -20.62 -6.70
N ARG A 530 12.02 -20.77 -5.40
CA ARG A 530 12.39 -19.76 -4.40
C ARG A 530 13.72 -20.16 -3.78
N THR A 531 14.67 -19.23 -3.78
CA THR A 531 15.97 -19.42 -3.15
C THR A 531 16.13 -18.39 -2.04
N THR A 532 16.39 -18.84 -0.80
CA THR A 532 16.51 -17.98 0.38
C THR A 532 17.91 -18.07 0.98
N ILE A 533 18.52 -16.91 1.29
CA ILE A 533 19.79 -16.78 1.98
C ILE A 533 19.63 -15.72 3.06
N GLY A 534 19.74 -16.11 4.35
CA GLY A 534 19.41 -15.24 5.45
C GLY A 534 17.96 -14.73 5.31
N GLU A 535 17.80 -13.41 5.31
CA GLU A 535 16.47 -12.75 5.17
C GLU A 535 16.07 -12.46 3.71
N ARG A 536 16.90 -12.80 2.73
CA ARG A 536 16.65 -12.50 1.31
C ARG A 536 16.15 -13.72 0.56
N ALA A 537 15.13 -13.52 -0.27
CA ALA A 537 14.60 -14.54 -1.15
C ALA A 537 14.57 -14.04 -2.60
N LEU A 538 15.02 -14.90 -3.52
CA LEU A 538 14.89 -14.72 -4.97
C LEU A 538 13.96 -15.79 -5.51
N THR A 539 13.07 -15.42 -6.44
CA THR A 539 12.15 -16.38 -7.09
C THR A 539 12.37 -16.34 -8.60
N ARG A 540 12.33 -17.52 -9.22
CA ARG A 540 12.36 -17.71 -10.68
C ARG A 540 11.23 -18.66 -11.09
N SER A 541 10.58 -18.34 -12.18
CA SER A 541 9.60 -19.24 -12.81
C SER A 541 10.31 -20.37 -13.56
N ILE A 542 9.71 -21.56 -13.57
CA ILE A 542 10.17 -22.74 -14.31
C ILE A 542 8.99 -23.22 -15.14
N ILE A 543 9.16 -23.28 -16.44
CA ILE A 543 8.17 -23.86 -17.35
C ILE A 543 8.60 -25.32 -17.56
N LEU A 544 7.76 -26.26 -17.11
CA LEU A 544 7.96 -27.68 -17.35
C LEU A 544 7.20 -28.09 -18.63
N ASN A 545 7.92 -28.61 -19.60
CA ASN A 545 7.37 -29.11 -20.86
C ASN A 545 8.10 -30.42 -21.21
N GLN A 546 7.51 -31.54 -20.79
CA GLN A 546 8.02 -32.89 -21.01
C GLN A 546 7.57 -33.47 -22.34
#